data_f0e7204c697ae7cfd8ea3a4376c26e0f
#
_entry.id   f0e7204c697ae7cfd8ea3a4376c26e0f
#
_cell.length_a   1.000
_cell.length_b   1.000
_cell.length_c   1.000
_cell.angle_alpha   90.00
_cell.angle_beta   90.00
_cell.angle_gamma   90.00
#
_symmetry.space_group_name_H-M   'P 1'
#
loop_
_entity.id
_entity.type
_entity.pdbx_description
1 polymer ?
#
loop_
_entity_poly.entity_id
_entity_poly.type
_entity_poly.pdbx_seq_one_letter_code
_entity_poly.pdbx_strand_id
1 'polypeptide(L)'
;XXXXPKGVVYRHRHFVGQVELLRAAFGMEPGGVDLPTFPPFALFDPALGLTSVIPDMDPTRPAQADPRKLHDAINRFGVTQLFGSPALMRVLADHGQPMPSVRRVTSAGAPVPPDVVARIRRLLPDDAQFWTPYGATECLPVAVIEGRELENTRQATEAGAGTCVGRVVAPNEVRIIAIDDAPLPAWSQARVLAAGEVGEITVAGPTATDSYFNRPHATAAAKITETLADGSTRVVHRMGDVGYFDAQGRLWFCGRKTQRVETAQGPLYTEQVEPVFNALEAIARTALVGVGAPGRQRPGLCYELQPGTIDSPALVERLRREAAAHAHTARIEQFLPHPGFPVDIRHNAKIGREKLTVWATAQLEQHA
;
A
#
# COMPACT_ATOMS: atom_id res chain seq x y z
N UNK A 1 -6.61 -13.15 2.50
CA UNK A 1 -6.54 -13.69 3.23
C UNK A 1 -7.36 -13.72 4.43
N UNK A 2 -7.85 -13.32 4.25
CA UNK A 2 -8.49 -13.26 5.22
C UNK A 2 -9.05 -14.31 5.98
N UNK A 3 -8.84 -15.12 5.59
CA UNK A 3 -9.41 -16.11 6.34
C UNK A 3 -9.00 -15.85 7.76
N UNK A 4 -8.44 -16.14 7.94
CA UNK A 4 -7.89 -16.05 9.21
C UNK A 4 -6.65 -15.33 9.04
N PRO A 5 -6.41 -14.56 10.26
CA PRO A 5 -5.05 -13.97 10.23
C PRO A 5 -3.97 -15.04 10.25
N LYS A 6 -2.87 -14.78 9.54
CA LYS A 6 -1.73 -15.70 9.49
C LYS A 6 -0.61 -15.15 10.36
N GLY A 7 -0.06 -16.00 11.22
CA GLY A 7 1.07 -15.61 12.05
C GLY A 7 2.37 -15.76 11.29
N VAL A 8 3.05 -14.64 11.09
CA VAL A 8 4.34 -14.65 10.40
C VAL A 8 5.42 -15.07 11.40
N VAL A 9 6.22 -16.07 11.03
CA VAL A 9 7.29 -16.53 11.91
C VAL A 9 8.52 -15.66 11.69
N TYR A 10 8.91 -14.95 12.73
CA TYR A 10 10.12 -14.11 12.70
C TYR A 10 11.24 -14.82 13.42
N ARG A 11 12.43 -14.80 12.81
CA ARG A 11 13.65 -15.21 13.49
C ARG A 11 14.44 -13.96 13.83
N HIS A 12 15.39 -14.10 14.74
CA HIS A 12 16.23 -12.96 15.11
C HIS A 12 16.89 -12.31 13.90
N ARG A 13 17.31 -13.11 12.92
CA ARG A 13 17.95 -12.56 11.73
C ARG A 13 17.01 -11.65 10.94
N HIS A 14 15.71 -11.92 10.98
CA HIS A 14 14.74 -11.04 10.29
C HIS A 14 14.66 -9.69 10.97
N PHE A 15 14.62 -9.70 12.31
CA PHE A 15 14.57 -8.43 13.04
C PHE A 15 15.87 -7.63 12.82
N VAL A 16 17.01 -8.30 12.91
CA VAL A 16 18.31 -7.64 12.68
C VAL A 16 18.34 -7.07 11.26
N GLY A 17 17.87 -7.85 10.29
CA GLY A 17 17.81 -7.38 8.91
C GLY A 17 16.93 -6.15 8.75
N GLN A 18 15.78 -6.13 9.44
CA GLN A 18 14.90 -4.96 9.38
C GLN A 18 15.57 -3.72 9.95
N VAL A 19 16.25 -3.86 11.08
CA VAL A 19 16.96 -2.73 11.69
C VAL A 19 18.00 -2.18 10.72
N GLU A 20 18.79 -3.07 10.10
CA GLU A 20 19.81 -2.64 9.14
C GLU A 20 19.20 -1.95 7.93
N LEU A 21 18.14 -2.50 7.38
CA LEU A 21 17.53 -1.92 6.20
C LEU A 21 16.86 -0.58 6.52
N LEU A 22 16.22 -0.46 7.67
CA LEU A 22 15.61 0.82 8.07
C LEU A 22 16.68 1.88 8.26
N ARG A 23 17.79 1.51 8.92
CA ARG A 23 18.88 2.46 9.11
C ARG A 23 19.41 2.96 7.78
N ALA A 24 19.66 2.04 6.86
CA ALA A 24 20.22 2.40 5.56
C ALA A 24 19.22 3.19 4.71
N ALA A 25 17.96 2.75 4.69
CA ALA A 25 16.96 3.37 3.80
C ALA A 25 16.68 4.81 4.16
N PHE A 26 16.67 5.12 5.46
CA PHE A 26 16.27 6.46 5.92
C PHE A 26 17.43 7.27 6.47
N GLY A 27 18.64 6.72 6.45
CA GLY A 27 19.80 7.43 7.00
C GLY A 27 19.64 7.70 8.49
N MET A 28 19.11 6.76 9.24
CA MET A 28 18.84 6.98 10.65
C MET A 28 20.11 7.03 11.47
N GLU A 29 20.18 8.00 12.38
CA GLU A 29 21.29 8.18 13.29
C GLU A 29 20.79 8.04 14.72
N PRO A 30 21.62 7.53 15.64
CA PRO A 30 21.24 7.47 17.05
C PRO A 30 20.97 8.86 17.61
N GLY A 31 20.16 8.94 18.64
CA GLY A 31 19.91 10.15 19.39
C GLY A 31 18.59 10.83 19.11
N GLY A 32 17.86 10.39 18.12
CA GLY A 32 16.56 10.97 17.82
C GLY A 32 15.47 10.52 18.78
N VAL A 33 14.30 11.16 18.64
CA VAL A 33 13.12 10.85 19.44
C VAL A 33 11.99 10.48 18.48
N ASP A 34 11.45 9.27 18.62
CA ASP A 34 10.42 8.72 17.74
C ASP A 34 9.07 8.70 18.44
N LEU A 35 8.03 9.06 17.70
CA LEU A 35 6.64 8.87 18.14
C LEU A 35 6.02 7.77 17.28
N PRO A 36 6.12 6.51 17.71
CA PRO A 36 5.58 5.41 16.91
C PRO A 36 4.12 5.18 17.28
N THR A 37 3.21 5.60 16.41
CA THR A 37 1.78 5.44 16.69
C THR A 37 1.27 4.04 16.40
N PHE A 38 2.14 3.18 15.89
CA PHE A 38 1.86 1.75 15.74
C PHE A 38 2.83 1.02 16.67
N PRO A 39 2.34 0.47 17.81
CA PRO A 39 3.24 0.02 18.89
C PRO A 39 4.32 -0.98 18.49
N PRO A 40 4.08 -1.94 17.57
CA PRO A 40 5.19 -2.86 17.23
C PRO A 40 6.42 -2.14 16.71
N PHE A 41 6.29 -0.95 16.14
CA PHE A 41 7.45 -0.25 15.62
C PHE A 41 8.31 0.38 16.72
N ALA A 42 7.78 0.52 17.94
CA ALA A 42 8.62 0.93 19.06
C ALA A 42 9.71 -0.08 19.36
N LEU A 43 9.53 -1.33 18.93
CA LEU A 43 10.55 -2.35 19.15
C LEU A 43 11.85 -2.06 18.40
N PHE A 44 11.77 -1.33 17.29
CA PHE A 44 12.97 -1.00 16.52
C PHE A 44 13.77 0.15 17.16
N ASP A 45 13.10 1.00 17.93
CA ASP A 45 13.75 2.23 18.41
C ASP A 45 15.01 2.00 19.24
N PRO A 46 15.01 1.08 20.23
CA PRO A 46 16.26 0.88 20.98
C PRO A 46 17.40 0.39 20.08
N ALA A 47 17.10 -0.50 19.13
CA ALA A 47 18.13 -1.02 18.25
C ALA A 47 18.68 0.05 17.32
N LEU A 48 17.87 1.07 17.03
CA LEU A 48 18.28 2.19 16.19
C LEU A 48 18.90 3.34 17.00
N GLY A 49 18.91 3.22 18.30
CA GLY A 49 19.46 4.27 19.18
C GLY A 49 18.50 5.42 19.38
N LEU A 50 17.21 5.18 19.25
CA LEU A 50 16.18 6.21 19.36
C LEU A 50 15.43 6.09 20.68
N THR A 51 14.97 7.23 21.19
CA THR A 51 14.03 7.26 22.30
C THR A 51 12.62 7.11 21.75
N SER A 52 11.83 6.23 22.34
CA SER A 52 10.43 6.09 21.98
C SER A 52 9.55 6.90 22.91
N VAL A 53 8.67 7.70 22.33
CA VAL A 53 7.60 8.37 23.08
C VAL A 53 6.30 7.66 22.70
N ILE A 54 5.72 6.94 23.66
CA ILE A 54 4.51 6.18 23.39
C ILE A 54 3.31 7.12 23.52
N PRO A 55 2.56 7.34 22.45
CA PRO A 55 1.49 8.33 22.49
C PRO A 55 0.28 7.86 23.27
N ASP A 56 -0.44 8.81 23.83
CA ASP A 56 -1.71 8.56 24.51
C ASP A 56 -2.81 8.48 23.47
N MET A 57 -3.05 7.28 22.98
CA MET A 57 -4.06 7.03 21.97
C MET A 57 -4.42 5.54 21.96
N ASP A 58 -5.54 5.21 21.34
CA ASP A 58 -5.87 3.82 21.05
C ASP A 58 -5.25 3.46 19.70
N PRO A 59 -4.18 2.66 19.69
CA PRO A 59 -3.50 2.37 18.43
C PRO A 59 -4.31 1.54 17.45
N THR A 60 -5.39 0.91 17.92
CA THR A 60 -6.27 0.16 17.02
C THR A 60 -7.25 1.06 16.29
N ARG A 61 -7.33 2.33 16.66
CA ARG A 61 -8.24 3.29 16.04
C ARG A 61 -7.52 4.60 15.75
N PRO A 62 -6.56 4.58 14.84
CA PRO A 62 -5.75 5.78 14.60
C PRO A 62 -6.54 6.98 14.09
N ALA A 63 -7.65 6.76 13.38
CA ALA A 63 -8.47 7.86 12.90
C ALA A 63 -9.16 8.62 14.04
N GLN A 64 -9.25 8.02 15.23
CA GLN A 64 -9.89 8.63 16.38
C GLN A 64 -8.89 9.22 17.37
N ALA A 65 -7.61 9.25 17.03
CA ALA A 65 -6.60 9.83 17.90
C ALA A 65 -6.88 11.32 18.12
N ASP A 66 -6.60 11.79 19.34
CA ASP A 66 -6.75 13.21 19.66
C ASP A 66 -5.49 13.94 19.18
N PRO A 67 -5.59 14.78 18.16
CA PRO A 67 -4.40 15.45 17.62
C PRO A 67 -3.73 16.39 18.62
N ARG A 68 -4.49 16.93 19.58
CA ARG A 68 -3.90 17.81 20.58
C ARG A 68 -2.94 17.03 21.49
N LYS A 69 -3.31 15.80 21.85
CA LYS A 69 -2.43 14.96 22.66
C LYS A 69 -1.16 14.58 21.89
N LEU A 70 -1.32 14.25 20.61
CA LEU A 70 -0.16 13.91 19.79
C LEU A 70 0.76 15.10 19.62
N HIS A 71 0.20 16.26 19.34
CA HIS A 71 0.99 17.47 19.12
C HIS A 71 1.69 17.89 20.40
N ASP A 72 1.00 17.76 21.55
CA ASP A 72 1.59 18.08 22.83
C ASP A 72 2.80 17.18 23.11
N ALA A 73 2.68 15.89 22.82
CA ALA A 73 3.80 14.97 23.01
C ALA A 73 4.96 15.32 22.08
N ILE A 74 4.65 15.68 20.83
CA ILE A 74 5.69 16.06 19.88
C ILE A 74 6.49 17.25 20.40
N ASN A 75 5.78 18.27 20.88
CA ASN A 75 6.45 19.48 21.37
C ASN A 75 7.18 19.22 22.69
N ARG A 76 6.53 18.49 23.60
CA ARG A 76 7.08 18.30 24.94
C ARG A 76 8.40 17.53 24.91
N PHE A 77 8.48 16.51 24.06
CA PHE A 77 9.62 15.62 24.03
C PHE A 77 10.57 15.88 22.86
N GLY A 78 10.30 16.92 22.07
CA GLY A 78 11.16 17.25 20.95
C GLY A 78 11.22 16.11 19.93
N VAL A 79 10.08 15.57 19.59
CA VAL A 79 10.03 14.41 18.68
C VAL A 79 10.64 14.78 17.33
N THR A 80 11.59 13.95 16.87
CA THR A 80 12.29 14.21 15.61
C THR A 80 11.78 13.34 14.49
N GLN A 81 11.12 12.22 14.79
CA GLN A 81 10.51 11.43 13.75
C GLN A 81 9.18 10.85 14.21
N LEU A 82 8.32 10.59 13.25
CA LEU A 82 6.95 10.22 13.49
C LEU A 82 6.58 9.11 12.53
N PHE A 83 5.98 8.03 13.05
CA PHE A 83 5.43 6.99 12.21
C PHE A 83 3.93 6.91 12.44
N GLY A 84 3.16 6.79 11.34
CA GLY A 84 1.72 6.59 11.46
C GLY A 84 1.11 6.14 10.17
N SER A 85 -0.11 5.60 10.29
CA SER A 85 -0.90 5.21 9.14
C SER A 85 -1.38 6.45 8.38
N PRO A 86 -1.89 6.26 7.14
CA PRO A 86 -2.51 7.39 6.46
C PRO A 86 -3.67 8.00 7.24
N ALA A 87 -4.44 7.18 7.98
CA ALA A 87 -5.53 7.71 8.80
C ALA A 87 -5.01 8.66 9.88
N LEU A 88 -3.90 8.28 10.53
CA LEU A 88 -3.30 9.16 11.54
C LEU A 88 -2.74 10.43 10.89
N MET A 89 -2.14 10.30 9.71
CA MET A 89 -1.64 11.47 9.01
C MET A 89 -2.77 12.45 8.72
N ARG A 90 -3.95 11.95 8.35
CA ARG A 90 -5.09 12.82 8.11
C ARG A 90 -5.51 13.56 9.38
N VAL A 91 -5.48 12.88 10.53
CA VAL A 91 -5.79 13.52 11.81
C VAL A 91 -4.85 14.70 12.06
N LEU A 92 -3.55 14.51 11.86
CA LEU A 92 -2.57 15.59 12.08
C LEU A 92 -2.72 16.68 11.04
N ALA A 93 -2.99 16.32 9.78
CA ALA A 93 -3.18 17.31 8.72
C ALA A 93 -4.39 18.18 9.00
N ASP A 94 -5.49 17.56 9.44
CA ASP A 94 -6.71 18.31 9.76
C ASP A 94 -6.50 19.23 10.95
N HIS A 95 -5.69 18.82 11.92
CA HIS A 95 -5.36 19.66 13.06
C HIS A 95 -4.54 20.88 12.64
N GLY A 96 -3.63 20.70 11.69
CA GLY A 96 -2.98 21.80 11.01
C GLY A 96 -1.97 22.59 11.81
N GLN A 97 -1.40 22.02 12.88
CA GLN A 97 -0.43 22.74 13.71
C GLN A 97 1.00 22.36 13.30
N PRO A 98 1.89 23.35 13.21
CA PRO A 98 3.28 23.06 12.83
C PRO A 98 3.97 22.09 13.77
N MET A 99 4.89 21.32 13.23
CA MET A 99 5.70 20.35 13.98
C MET A 99 7.17 20.66 13.73
N PRO A 100 7.69 21.75 14.33
CA PRO A 100 9.02 22.25 13.95
C PRO A 100 10.18 21.34 14.35
N SER A 101 10.00 20.44 15.32
CA SER A 101 11.07 19.54 15.71
C SER A 101 11.16 18.30 14.81
N VAL A 102 10.13 18.02 14.03
CA VAL A 102 10.06 16.77 13.27
C VAL A 102 10.90 16.87 12.01
N ARG A 103 11.83 15.92 11.85
CA ARG A 103 12.73 15.86 10.70
C ARG A 103 12.34 14.79 9.71
N ARG A 104 11.56 13.79 10.14
CA ARG A 104 11.19 12.67 9.29
C ARG A 104 9.81 12.15 9.68
N VAL A 105 8.94 12.02 8.68
CA VAL A 105 7.65 11.37 8.83
C VAL A 105 7.65 10.14 7.94
N THR A 106 7.16 9.03 8.47
CA THR A 106 7.02 7.79 7.72
C THR A 106 5.58 7.33 7.85
N SER A 107 4.95 7.03 6.71
CA SER A 107 3.57 6.54 6.71
C SER A 107 3.48 5.30 5.84
N ALA A 108 2.85 4.26 6.38
CA ALA A 108 2.74 2.97 5.71
C ALA A 108 1.43 2.30 6.07
N GLY A 109 1.15 1.18 5.41
CA GLY A 109 -0.04 0.38 5.62
C GLY A 109 -1.04 0.50 4.49
N ALA A 110 -0.99 1.58 3.75
CA ALA A 110 -1.81 1.84 2.57
C ALA A 110 -1.20 3.04 1.86
N PRO A 111 -1.53 3.26 0.59
CA PRO A 111 -1.06 4.48 -0.08
C PRO A 111 -1.59 5.73 0.61
N VAL A 112 -0.72 6.73 0.76
CA VAL A 112 -1.11 7.98 1.41
C VAL A 112 -1.70 8.91 0.34
N PRO A 113 -2.91 9.44 0.57
CA PRO A 113 -3.48 10.36 -0.42
C PRO A 113 -2.56 11.57 -0.66
N PRO A 114 -2.41 12.02 -1.90
CA PRO A 114 -1.47 13.11 -2.19
C PRO A 114 -1.77 14.40 -1.44
N ASP A 115 -3.05 14.70 -1.22
CA ASP A 115 -3.39 15.92 -0.48
C ASP A 115 -2.94 15.84 0.98
N VAL A 116 -2.97 14.64 1.57
CA VAL A 116 -2.52 14.45 2.94
C VAL A 116 -1.01 14.66 3.02
N VAL A 117 -0.27 14.08 2.07
CA VAL A 117 1.19 14.30 2.02
C VAL A 117 1.50 15.78 1.93
N ALA A 118 0.84 16.49 1.02
CA ALA A 118 1.09 17.91 0.83
C ALA A 118 0.79 18.72 2.09
N ARG A 119 -0.32 18.41 2.75
CA ARG A 119 -0.70 19.14 3.97
C ARG A 119 0.25 18.88 5.13
N ILE A 120 0.69 17.62 5.29
CA ILE A 120 1.66 17.30 6.34
C ILE A 120 2.97 18.03 6.06
N ARG A 121 3.44 18.01 4.80
CA ARG A 121 4.71 18.65 4.49
C ARG A 121 4.70 20.13 4.85
N ARG A 122 3.55 20.79 4.71
CA ARG A 122 3.46 22.21 5.09
C ARG A 122 3.61 22.44 6.59
N LEU A 123 3.41 21.40 7.39
CA LEU A 123 3.57 21.50 8.85
C LEU A 123 4.99 21.22 9.31
N LEU A 124 5.85 20.76 8.40
CA LEU A 124 7.21 20.33 8.71
C LEU A 124 8.23 21.39 8.26
N PRO A 125 9.43 21.39 8.85
CA PRO A 125 10.51 22.21 8.28
C PRO A 125 10.76 21.85 6.82
N ASP A 126 11.30 22.82 6.07
CA ASP A 126 11.47 22.66 4.63
C ASP A 126 12.37 21.47 4.27
N ASP A 127 13.37 21.18 5.11
CA ASP A 127 14.31 20.10 4.84
C ASP A 127 13.88 18.75 5.44
N ALA A 128 12.73 18.70 6.08
CA ALA A 128 12.21 17.44 6.62
C ALA A 128 11.78 16.52 5.50
N GLN A 129 11.78 15.23 5.80
CA GLN A 129 11.43 14.19 4.82
C GLN A 129 10.11 13.53 5.17
N PHE A 130 9.40 13.12 4.13
CA PHE A 130 8.18 12.32 4.27
C PHE A 130 8.39 11.07 3.44
N TRP A 131 8.38 9.91 4.07
CA TRP A 131 8.65 8.65 3.39
C TRP A 131 7.43 7.76 3.39
N THR A 132 7.23 7.04 2.29
CA THR A 132 6.18 6.01 2.20
C THR A 132 6.84 4.69 1.84
N PRO A 133 7.19 3.87 2.84
CA PRO A 133 7.79 2.56 2.54
C PRO A 133 6.73 1.57 2.08
N TYR A 134 7.17 0.67 1.20
CA TYR A 134 6.38 -0.44 0.71
C TYR A 134 6.90 -1.73 1.33
N GLY A 135 5.99 -2.56 1.79
CA GLY A 135 6.32 -3.85 2.38
C GLY A 135 5.10 -4.49 2.99
N ALA A 136 5.34 -5.56 3.69
CA ALA A 136 4.29 -6.29 4.40
C ALA A 136 4.92 -6.87 5.66
N THR A 137 4.08 -7.40 6.56
CA THR A 137 4.63 -8.07 7.75
C THR A 137 5.63 -9.15 7.35
N GLU A 138 5.34 -9.83 6.25
CA GLU A 138 6.19 -10.91 5.76
C GLU A 138 7.54 -10.45 5.23
N CYS A 139 7.66 -9.17 4.85
CA CYS A 139 8.90 -8.64 4.30
C CYS A 139 8.83 -7.12 4.27
N LEU A 140 9.57 -6.46 5.16
CA LEU A 140 9.62 -5.01 5.17
C LEU A 140 10.95 -4.52 5.71
N PRO A 141 11.40 -3.37 5.22
CA PRO A 141 10.91 -2.65 4.04
C PRO A 141 11.34 -3.32 2.74
N VAL A 142 10.56 -3.17 1.70
CA VAL A 142 10.95 -3.68 0.38
C VAL A 142 11.47 -2.53 -0.49
N ALA A 143 10.71 -1.45 -0.58
CA ALA A 143 11.07 -0.28 -1.37
C ALA A 143 10.61 0.96 -0.64
N VAL A 144 11.26 2.08 -0.92
CA VAL A 144 10.89 3.35 -0.27
C VAL A 144 10.89 4.46 -1.31
N ILE A 145 10.03 5.46 -1.09
CA ILE A 145 10.01 6.65 -1.92
C ILE A 145 9.77 7.86 -1.01
N GLU A 146 10.49 8.94 -1.26
CA GLU A 146 10.31 10.18 -0.52
C GLU A 146 9.22 11.01 -1.19
N GLY A 147 8.53 11.82 -0.40
CA GLY A 147 7.33 12.50 -0.85
C GLY A 147 7.52 13.41 -2.05
N ARG A 148 8.68 14.05 -2.20
CA ARG A 148 8.92 14.89 -3.37
C ARG A 148 8.94 14.07 -4.65
N GLU A 149 9.61 12.93 -4.61
CA GLU A 149 9.62 12.03 -5.78
C GLU A 149 8.24 11.43 -6.00
N LEU A 150 7.53 11.10 -4.93
CA LEU A 150 6.17 10.59 -5.07
C LEU A 150 5.28 11.61 -5.77
N GLU A 151 5.41 12.88 -5.41
CA GLU A 151 4.63 13.93 -6.07
C GLU A 151 4.98 14.03 -7.55
N ASN A 152 6.25 13.85 -7.91
CA ASN A 152 6.65 13.88 -9.31
C ASN A 152 6.02 12.76 -10.14
N THR A 153 5.65 11.66 -9.50
CA THR A 153 5.02 10.53 -10.20
C THR A 153 3.49 10.62 -10.21
N ARG A 154 2.92 11.63 -9.56
CA ARG A 154 1.47 11.70 -9.35
C ARG A 154 0.69 11.73 -10.66
N GLN A 155 1.17 12.49 -11.63
CA GLN A 155 0.46 12.59 -12.91
C GLN A 155 0.36 11.23 -13.60
N ALA A 156 1.45 10.46 -13.57
CA ALA A 156 1.44 9.12 -14.15
C ALA A 156 0.47 8.21 -13.41
N THR A 157 0.43 8.30 -12.08
CA THR A 157 -0.51 7.51 -11.29
C THR A 157 -1.95 7.83 -11.67
N GLU A 158 -2.27 9.11 -11.83
CA GLU A 158 -3.62 9.53 -12.20
C GLU A 158 -3.95 9.22 -13.65
N ALA A 159 -2.95 8.87 -14.45
CA ALA A 159 -3.16 8.40 -15.81
C ALA A 159 -3.19 6.88 -15.93
N GLY A 160 -3.11 6.17 -14.80
CA GLY A 160 -3.29 4.72 -14.81
C GLY A 160 -2.04 3.90 -14.72
N ALA A 161 -0.92 4.49 -14.30
CA ALA A 161 0.36 3.75 -14.23
C ALA A 161 0.49 2.87 -12.99
N GLY A 162 -0.37 3.05 -11.98
CA GLY A 162 -0.16 2.46 -10.66
C GLY A 162 0.48 3.49 -9.75
N THR A 163 0.91 3.07 -8.58
CA THR A 163 1.53 3.97 -7.61
C THR A 163 3.01 3.62 -7.47
N CYS A 164 3.86 4.61 -7.66
CA CYS A 164 5.31 4.40 -7.53
C CYS A 164 5.65 4.17 -6.06
N VAL A 165 6.36 3.08 -5.77
CA VAL A 165 6.84 2.81 -4.42
C VAL A 165 8.36 2.97 -4.32
N GLY A 166 8.98 3.42 -5.40
CA GLY A 166 10.37 3.85 -5.37
C GLY A 166 11.36 2.74 -5.62
N ARG A 167 12.50 2.85 -4.95
CA ARG A 167 13.61 1.97 -5.22
C ARG A 167 13.72 0.89 -4.15
N VAL A 168 14.11 -0.29 -4.59
CA VAL A 168 14.29 -1.42 -3.71
C VAL A 168 15.41 -1.13 -2.71
N VAL A 169 15.17 -1.45 -1.46
CA VAL A 169 16.16 -1.23 -0.40
C VAL A 169 17.17 -2.39 -0.43
N ALA A 170 18.42 -2.06 -0.77
CA ALA A 170 19.45 -3.08 -0.80
C ALA A 170 19.68 -3.64 0.61
N PRO A 171 20.02 -4.92 0.79
CA PRO A 171 20.34 -5.89 -0.26
C PRO A 171 19.14 -6.73 -0.72
N ASN A 172 17.92 -6.31 -0.45
CA ASN A 172 16.76 -7.01 -0.99
C ASN A 172 16.81 -7.02 -2.51
N GLU A 173 16.31 -8.10 -3.06
CA GLU A 173 16.27 -8.31 -4.51
C GLU A 173 14.82 -8.55 -4.89
N VAL A 174 14.30 -7.70 -5.77
CA VAL A 174 12.91 -7.81 -6.22
C VAL A 174 12.92 -8.28 -7.67
N ARG A 175 12.11 -9.30 -7.95
CA ARG A 175 11.89 -9.77 -9.32
C ARG A 175 10.40 -9.93 -9.54
N ILE A 176 9.96 -9.59 -10.75
CA ILE A 176 8.56 -9.67 -11.14
C ILE A 176 8.38 -10.96 -11.91
N ILE A 177 7.36 -11.75 -11.53
CA ILE A 177 7.09 -13.02 -12.21
C ILE A 177 5.70 -13.02 -12.82
N ALA A 178 5.51 -13.86 -13.83
CA ALA A 178 4.19 -14.03 -14.43
C ALA A 178 3.20 -14.48 -13.37
N ILE A 179 1.98 -13.95 -13.44
CA ILE A 179 0.95 -14.26 -12.46
C ILE A 179 0.56 -15.72 -12.57
N ASP A 180 0.56 -16.42 -11.44
CA ASP A 180 0.19 -17.82 -11.37
C ASP A 180 -0.45 -18.01 -9.99
N ASP A 181 -1.67 -18.49 -9.95
CA ASP A 181 -2.37 -18.66 -8.68
C ASP A 181 -1.98 -19.95 -7.96
N ALA A 182 -1.25 -20.83 -8.62
CA ALA A 182 -0.79 -22.07 -7.99
C ALA A 182 0.47 -21.85 -7.17
N PRO A 183 0.72 -22.67 -6.15
CA PRO A 183 2.01 -22.65 -5.49
C PRO A 183 3.15 -22.93 -6.46
N LEU A 184 4.30 -22.32 -6.20
CA LEU A 184 5.51 -22.51 -7.00
C LEU A 184 6.62 -23.01 -6.07
N PRO A 185 6.78 -24.32 -5.90
CA PRO A 185 7.77 -24.81 -4.95
C PRO A 185 9.20 -24.41 -5.27
N ALA A 186 9.57 -24.35 -6.55
CA ALA A 186 10.94 -24.04 -6.95
C ALA A 186 10.96 -22.80 -7.83
N TRP A 187 12.01 -22.01 -7.67
CA TRP A 187 12.16 -20.78 -8.46
C TRP A 187 12.21 -21.07 -9.97
N SER A 188 12.73 -22.21 -10.35
CA SER A 188 12.78 -22.57 -11.77
C SER A 188 11.40 -22.69 -12.41
N GLN A 189 10.36 -22.80 -11.60
CA GLN A 189 8.99 -22.88 -12.11
C GLN A 189 8.37 -21.47 -12.32
N ALA A 190 9.03 -20.43 -11.85
CA ALA A 190 8.55 -19.06 -12.03
C ALA A 190 9.09 -18.49 -13.34
N ARG A 191 8.26 -17.71 -14.03
CA ARG A 191 8.69 -17.05 -15.26
C ARG A 191 8.96 -15.58 -14.93
N VAL A 192 10.23 -15.19 -14.96
CA VAL A 192 10.64 -13.82 -14.64
C VAL A 192 10.34 -12.92 -15.82
N LEU A 193 9.76 -11.76 -15.54
CA LEU A 193 9.35 -10.79 -16.54
C LEU A 193 10.36 -9.67 -16.67
N ALA A 194 10.40 -9.05 -17.84
CA ALA A 194 11.27 -7.92 -18.11
C ALA A 194 10.70 -6.62 -17.55
N ALA A 195 11.56 -5.60 -17.46
CA ALA A 195 11.11 -4.26 -17.06
C ALA A 195 9.94 -3.82 -17.91
N GLY A 196 8.97 -3.19 -17.28
CA GLY A 196 7.77 -2.71 -17.95
C GLY A 196 6.63 -3.72 -17.97
N GLU A 197 6.92 -5.01 -17.77
CA GLU A 197 5.87 -6.03 -17.77
C GLU A 197 5.29 -6.18 -16.36
N VAL A 198 3.97 -6.27 -16.29
CA VAL A 198 3.25 -6.33 -15.01
C VAL A 198 3.09 -7.79 -14.60
N GLY A 199 3.47 -8.09 -13.36
CA GLY A 199 3.34 -9.42 -12.80
C GLY A 199 3.36 -9.36 -11.29
N GLU A 200 3.57 -10.53 -10.67
CA GLU A 200 3.59 -10.60 -9.20
C GLU A 200 4.97 -10.19 -8.69
N ILE A 201 4.96 -9.36 -7.65
CA ILE A 201 6.19 -8.90 -6.99
C ILE A 201 6.72 -10.00 -6.08
N THR A 202 7.99 -10.35 -6.25
CA THR A 202 8.67 -11.30 -5.35
C THR A 202 9.90 -10.64 -4.75
N VAL A 203 10.27 -11.08 -3.54
CA VAL A 203 11.39 -10.48 -2.80
C VAL A 203 12.24 -11.57 -2.18
N ALA A 204 13.55 -11.48 -2.37
CA ALA A 204 14.52 -12.28 -1.62
C ALA A 204 15.43 -11.31 -0.89
N GLY A 205 15.72 -11.61 0.38
CA GLY A 205 16.61 -10.76 1.14
C GLY A 205 16.49 -11.01 2.64
N PRO A 206 17.25 -10.25 3.42
CA PRO A 206 17.33 -10.54 4.86
C PRO A 206 16.03 -10.32 5.62
N THR A 207 15.09 -9.56 5.09
CA THR A 207 13.82 -9.31 5.77
C THR A 207 12.69 -10.22 5.29
N ALA A 208 12.94 -11.05 4.28
CA ALA A 208 11.90 -11.96 3.79
C ALA A 208 11.80 -13.16 4.75
N THR A 209 10.61 -13.30 5.34
CA THR A 209 10.39 -14.39 6.30
C THR A 209 10.19 -15.72 5.58
N ASP A 210 10.29 -16.83 6.33
CA ASP A 210 10.32 -18.16 5.73
C ASP A 210 8.98 -18.87 5.74
N SER A 211 8.09 -18.55 6.70
CA SER A 211 6.89 -19.37 6.87
C SER A 211 5.83 -18.64 7.68
N TYR A 212 4.63 -19.21 7.63
CA TYR A 212 3.53 -18.85 8.53
C TYR A 212 3.36 -19.95 9.56
N PHE A 213 3.06 -19.58 10.79
CA PHE A 213 2.90 -20.51 11.89
C PHE A 213 1.70 -21.43 11.66
N ASN A 214 1.96 -22.73 11.65
CA ASN A 214 0.91 -23.75 11.49
C ASN A 214 0.01 -23.54 10.29
N ARG A 215 0.57 -23.00 9.21
CA ARG A 215 -0.19 -22.77 7.98
C ARG A 215 0.64 -23.27 6.79
N PRO A 216 0.75 -24.61 6.61
CA PRO A 216 1.58 -25.12 5.53
C PRO A 216 1.08 -24.78 4.13
N HIS A 217 -0.24 -24.72 3.95
CA HIS A 217 -0.77 -24.36 2.63
C HIS A 217 -0.49 -22.89 2.31
N ALA A 218 -0.68 -22.00 3.29
CA ALA A 218 -0.39 -20.58 3.09
C ALA A 218 1.10 -20.37 2.85
N THR A 219 1.95 -21.10 3.57
CA THR A 219 3.39 -21.02 3.38
C THR A 219 3.77 -21.47 1.97
N ALA A 220 3.23 -22.59 1.51
CA ALA A 220 3.53 -23.10 0.17
C ALA A 220 3.05 -22.11 -0.91
N ALA A 221 1.93 -21.44 -0.67
CA ALA A 221 1.39 -20.47 -1.65
C ALA A 221 2.26 -19.22 -1.75
N ALA A 222 2.97 -18.84 -0.67
CA ALA A 222 3.66 -17.57 -0.60
C ALA A 222 5.19 -17.69 -0.68
N LYS A 223 5.76 -18.87 -0.57
CA LYS A 223 7.22 -19.03 -0.47
C LYS A 223 7.72 -19.93 -1.58
N ILE A 224 8.78 -19.47 -2.23
CA ILE A 224 9.43 -20.22 -3.31
C ILE A 224 10.86 -20.53 -2.87
N THR A 225 11.30 -21.76 -3.09
CA THR A 225 12.68 -22.12 -2.80
C THR A 225 13.53 -21.88 -4.04
N GLU A 226 14.58 -21.08 -3.88
CA GLU A 226 15.52 -20.82 -4.97
C GLU A 226 16.85 -21.47 -4.64
N THR A 227 17.37 -22.25 -5.57
CA THR A 227 18.69 -22.85 -5.45
C THR A 227 19.69 -21.92 -6.14
N LEU A 228 20.69 -21.47 -5.40
CA LEU A 228 21.69 -20.55 -5.92
C LEU A 228 22.82 -21.33 -6.60
N ALA A 229 23.69 -20.57 -7.28
CA ALA A 229 24.76 -21.17 -8.09
C ALA A 229 25.68 -22.05 -7.27
N ASP A 230 25.90 -21.71 -5.99
CA ASP A 230 26.78 -22.50 -5.11
C ASP A 230 26.08 -23.70 -4.49
N GLY A 231 24.83 -23.96 -4.86
CA GLY A 231 24.06 -25.08 -4.32
C GLY A 231 23.28 -24.78 -3.05
N SER A 232 23.50 -23.64 -2.43
CA SER A 232 22.72 -23.25 -1.27
C SER A 232 21.32 -22.82 -1.71
N THR A 233 20.40 -22.71 -0.75
CA THR A 233 19.03 -22.30 -1.05
C THR A 233 18.66 -21.08 -0.25
N ARG A 234 17.66 -20.36 -0.79
CA ARG A 234 17.05 -19.24 -0.07
C ARG A 234 15.56 -19.23 -0.35
N VAL A 235 14.81 -18.53 0.50
CA VAL A 235 13.38 -18.36 0.31
C VAL A 235 13.15 -17.07 -0.45
N VAL A 236 12.27 -17.13 -1.47
CA VAL A 236 11.77 -15.96 -2.17
C VAL A 236 10.32 -15.78 -1.78
N HIS A 237 9.97 -14.61 -1.30
CA HIS A 237 8.61 -14.33 -0.83
C HIS A 237 7.78 -13.75 -1.97
N ARG A 238 6.59 -14.32 -2.16
CA ARG A 238 5.60 -13.78 -3.08
C ARG A 238 4.75 -12.79 -2.28
N MET A 239 4.78 -11.51 -2.71
CA MET A 239 4.09 -10.48 -1.96
C MET A 239 2.57 -10.56 -2.07
N GLY A 240 2.05 -11.26 -3.09
CA GLY A 240 0.63 -11.22 -3.37
C GLY A 240 0.19 -9.90 -3.98
N ASP A 241 1.13 -9.09 -4.37
CA ASP A 241 0.94 -7.79 -5.01
C ASP A 241 1.43 -7.85 -6.44
N VAL A 242 0.79 -7.05 -7.28
CA VAL A 242 1.12 -6.96 -8.70
C VAL A 242 1.85 -5.64 -8.94
N GLY A 243 2.85 -5.67 -9.80
CA GLY A 243 3.62 -4.46 -10.09
C GLY A 243 4.58 -4.65 -11.24
N TYR A 244 5.40 -3.64 -11.48
CA TYR A 244 6.40 -3.66 -12.54
C TYR A 244 7.51 -2.67 -12.23
N PHE A 245 8.63 -2.83 -12.91
CA PHE A 245 9.72 -1.85 -12.85
C PHE A 245 9.63 -0.91 -14.04
N ASP A 246 9.81 0.40 -13.79
CA ASP A 246 9.87 1.35 -14.89
C ASP A 246 11.29 1.41 -15.47
N ALA A 247 11.48 2.25 -16.49
CA ALA A 247 12.77 2.36 -17.16
C ALA A 247 13.86 2.94 -16.26
N GLN A 248 13.48 3.60 -15.18
CA GLN A 248 14.41 4.19 -14.23
C GLN A 248 14.71 3.27 -13.05
N GLY A 249 14.19 2.05 -13.08
CA GLY A 249 14.44 1.08 -12.03
C GLY A 249 13.56 1.25 -10.79
N ARG A 250 12.50 2.03 -10.88
CA ARG A 250 11.59 2.20 -9.76
C ARG A 250 10.46 1.18 -9.85
N LEU A 251 10.04 0.70 -8.68
CA LEU A 251 8.96 -0.27 -8.58
C LEU A 251 7.62 0.46 -8.49
N TRP A 252 6.64 -0.04 -9.24
CA TRP A 252 5.28 0.49 -9.24
C TRP A 252 4.33 -0.58 -8.76
N PHE A 253 3.46 -0.23 -7.83
CA PHE A 253 2.46 -1.12 -7.25
C PHE A 253 1.15 -0.95 -8.03
N CYS A 254 0.57 -2.07 -8.48
CA CYS A 254 -0.63 -2.04 -9.31
C CYS A 254 -1.87 -2.61 -8.61
N GLY A 255 -1.69 -3.23 -7.43
CA GLY A 255 -2.82 -3.76 -6.67
C GLY A 255 -2.55 -5.16 -6.13
N ARG A 256 -3.49 -5.66 -5.33
CA ARG A 256 -3.40 -7.03 -4.82
C ARG A 256 -3.72 -8.01 -5.95
N LYS A 257 -2.95 -9.08 -6.02
CA LYS A 257 -3.14 -10.09 -7.06
C LYS A 257 -4.57 -10.67 -7.02
N THR A 258 -5.07 -10.93 -5.81
CA THR A 258 -6.39 -11.54 -5.66
C THR A 258 -7.53 -10.59 -6.00
N GLN A 259 -7.25 -9.31 -6.11
CA GLN A 259 -8.28 -8.30 -6.39
C GLN A 259 -8.29 -7.87 -7.85
N ARG A 260 -7.44 -8.47 -8.68
CA ARG A 260 -7.46 -8.16 -10.10
C ARG A 260 -8.79 -8.59 -10.71
N VAL A 261 -9.23 -7.86 -11.73
CA VAL A 261 -10.47 -8.19 -12.43
C VAL A 261 -10.09 -8.78 -13.78
N GLU A 262 -10.51 -10.01 -14.03
CA GLU A 262 -10.09 -10.75 -15.21
C GLU A 262 -11.20 -10.67 -16.26
N THR A 263 -11.12 -9.66 -17.12
CA THR A 263 -12.08 -9.43 -18.18
C THR A 263 -11.72 -10.26 -19.41
N ALA A 264 -12.64 -10.28 -20.37
CA ALA A 264 -12.38 -10.96 -21.64
C ALA A 264 -11.23 -10.32 -22.42
N GLN A 265 -10.90 -9.07 -22.15
CA GLN A 265 -9.79 -8.36 -22.80
C GLN A 265 -8.53 -8.35 -21.96
N GLY A 266 -8.48 -9.15 -20.90
CA GLY A 266 -7.32 -9.24 -20.03
C GLY A 266 -7.58 -8.64 -18.65
N PRO A 267 -6.58 -8.71 -17.80
CA PRO A 267 -6.78 -8.25 -16.42
C PRO A 267 -6.77 -6.74 -16.28
N LEU A 268 -7.51 -6.27 -15.28
CA LEU A 268 -7.43 -4.89 -14.78
C LEU A 268 -6.97 -4.94 -13.34
N TYR A 269 -6.12 -4.01 -12.98
CA TYR A 269 -5.53 -3.96 -11.63
C TYR A 269 -6.01 -2.72 -10.91
N THR A 270 -6.37 -2.90 -9.64
CA THR A 270 -7.09 -1.87 -8.91
C THR A 270 -6.34 -0.55 -8.81
N GLU A 271 -5.01 -0.61 -8.63
CA GLU A 271 -4.24 0.63 -8.46
C GLU A 271 -3.94 1.31 -9.80
N GLN A 272 -4.18 0.63 -10.91
CA GLN A 272 -4.09 1.26 -12.22
C GLN A 272 -5.42 1.85 -12.67
N VAL A 273 -6.49 1.57 -11.94
CA VAL A 273 -7.82 2.05 -12.29
C VAL A 273 -8.29 3.13 -11.31
N GLU A 274 -8.25 2.83 -10.03
CA GLU A 274 -8.91 3.69 -9.04
C GLU A 274 -8.32 5.10 -8.97
N PRO A 275 -6.99 5.29 -9.02
CA PRO A 275 -6.46 6.66 -8.96
C PRO A 275 -6.90 7.55 -10.11
N VAL A 276 -7.22 6.96 -11.26
CA VAL A 276 -7.72 7.73 -12.41
C VAL A 276 -8.99 8.49 -12.02
N PHE A 277 -9.89 7.81 -11.30
CA PHE A 277 -11.17 8.39 -10.91
C PHE A 277 -11.09 9.13 -9.58
N ASN A 278 -10.22 8.66 -8.68
CA ASN A 278 -10.04 9.34 -7.40
C ASN A 278 -9.52 10.77 -7.56
N ALA A 279 -8.96 11.09 -8.72
CA ALA A 279 -8.49 12.44 -9.00
C ALA A 279 -9.63 13.44 -9.20
N LEU A 280 -10.85 12.96 -9.42
CA LEU A 280 -12.00 13.86 -9.61
C LEU A 280 -12.44 14.42 -8.27
N GLU A 281 -12.71 15.72 -8.27
CA GLU A 281 -12.99 16.45 -7.02
C GLU A 281 -14.20 15.92 -6.26
N ALA A 282 -15.24 15.49 -6.99
CA ALA A 282 -16.48 15.03 -6.37
C ALA A 282 -16.33 13.66 -5.70
N ILE A 283 -15.27 12.94 -6.00
CA ILE A 283 -15.12 11.53 -5.58
C ILE A 283 -14.32 11.46 -4.29
N ALA A 284 -14.85 10.77 -3.28
CA ALA A 284 -14.10 10.49 -2.06
C ALA A 284 -13.17 9.30 -2.28
N ARG A 285 -13.68 8.22 -2.87
CA ARG A 285 -12.86 7.08 -3.24
C ARG A 285 -13.65 6.16 -4.18
N THR A 286 -12.91 5.26 -4.81
CA THR A 286 -13.50 4.30 -5.74
C THR A 286 -12.99 2.91 -5.44
N ALA A 287 -13.68 1.91 -5.99
CA ALA A 287 -13.24 0.52 -5.91
C ALA A 287 -13.63 -0.20 -7.18
N LEU A 288 -12.65 -0.79 -7.82
CA LEU A 288 -12.87 -1.63 -8.98
C LEU A 288 -13.33 -3.02 -8.50
N VAL A 289 -14.41 -3.51 -9.06
CA VAL A 289 -14.88 -4.87 -8.77
C VAL A 289 -15.16 -5.60 -10.08
N GLY A 290 -15.09 -6.93 -10.02
CA GLY A 290 -15.40 -7.77 -11.17
C GLY A 290 -16.62 -8.61 -10.88
N VAL A 291 -17.58 -8.58 -11.79
CA VAL A 291 -18.82 -9.35 -11.66
C VAL A 291 -18.82 -10.45 -12.69
N GLY A 292 -18.97 -11.69 -12.23
CA GLY A 292 -19.00 -12.85 -13.11
C GLY A 292 -17.77 -13.74 -12.96
N ALA A 293 -17.61 -14.67 -13.88
CA ALA A 293 -16.55 -15.67 -13.82
C ALA A 293 -15.19 -15.10 -14.23
N PRO A 294 -14.11 -15.52 -13.57
CA PRO A 294 -12.76 -15.08 -13.99
C PRO A 294 -12.51 -15.34 -15.47
N GLY A 295 -11.88 -14.40 -16.13
CA GLY A 295 -11.64 -14.43 -17.57
C GLY A 295 -12.76 -13.83 -18.38
N ARG A 296 -13.92 -13.60 -17.78
CA ARG A 296 -15.07 -12.96 -18.42
C ARG A 296 -15.79 -12.02 -17.46
N GLN A 297 -15.08 -11.52 -16.46
CA GLN A 297 -15.70 -10.62 -15.51
C GLN A 297 -16.05 -9.29 -16.18
N ARG A 298 -17.18 -8.74 -15.77
CA ARG A 298 -17.54 -7.38 -16.16
C ARG A 298 -16.99 -6.42 -15.11
N PRO A 299 -16.16 -5.47 -15.52
CA PRO A 299 -15.60 -4.52 -14.52
C PRO A 299 -16.63 -3.47 -14.16
N GLY A 300 -16.76 -3.23 -12.87
CA GLY A 300 -17.59 -2.16 -12.35
C GLY A 300 -16.76 -1.25 -11.45
N LEU A 301 -17.08 0.02 -11.46
CA LEU A 301 -16.44 0.99 -10.57
C LEU A 301 -17.46 1.48 -9.57
N CYS A 302 -17.27 1.06 -8.32
CA CYS A 302 -18.05 1.59 -7.21
C CYS A 302 -17.45 2.92 -6.79
N TYR A 303 -18.27 3.90 -6.47
CA TYR A 303 -17.74 5.19 -6.05
C TYR A 303 -18.51 5.76 -4.87
N GLU A 304 -17.77 6.48 -4.05
CA GLU A 304 -18.26 7.14 -2.85
C GLU A 304 -18.02 8.63 -3.04
N LEU A 305 -19.04 9.43 -2.79
CA LEU A 305 -18.95 10.86 -3.05
C LEU A 305 -18.41 11.60 -1.83
N GLN A 306 -17.78 12.75 -2.08
CA GLN A 306 -17.37 13.63 -1.01
C GLN A 306 -18.61 14.10 -0.23
N PRO A 307 -18.47 14.32 1.09
CA PRO A 307 -19.60 14.81 1.87
C PRO A 307 -20.21 16.06 1.26
N GLY A 308 -21.53 16.09 1.18
CA GLY A 308 -22.24 17.23 0.60
C GLY A 308 -22.39 17.20 -0.89
N THR A 309 -21.78 16.25 -1.57
CA THR A 309 -21.92 16.09 -3.02
C THR A 309 -23.12 15.22 -3.31
N ILE A 310 -23.92 15.62 -4.28
CA ILE A 310 -25.11 14.89 -4.69
C ILE A 310 -24.84 14.20 -6.03
N ASP A 311 -25.15 12.92 -6.11
CA ASP A 311 -24.98 12.18 -7.34
C ASP A 311 -25.90 12.75 -8.41
N SER A 312 -25.47 12.63 -9.66
CA SER A 312 -26.23 13.19 -10.79
C SER A 312 -25.86 12.46 -12.07
N PRO A 313 -26.73 12.53 -13.07
CA PRO A 313 -26.35 12.00 -14.39
C PRO A 313 -25.11 12.69 -14.98
N ALA A 314 -24.91 13.98 -14.67
CA ALA A 314 -23.74 14.70 -15.15
C ALA A 314 -22.46 14.12 -14.56
N LEU A 315 -22.49 13.71 -13.28
CA LEU A 315 -21.33 13.08 -12.66
C LEU A 315 -21.03 11.72 -13.30
N VAL A 316 -22.07 10.92 -13.53
CA VAL A 316 -21.87 9.62 -14.18
C VAL A 316 -21.28 9.82 -15.58
N GLU A 317 -21.76 10.82 -16.31
CA GLU A 317 -21.20 11.12 -17.62
C GLU A 317 -19.74 11.55 -17.53
N ARG A 318 -19.39 12.31 -16.50
CA ARG A 318 -18.00 12.69 -16.26
C ARG A 318 -17.15 11.46 -16.00
N LEU A 319 -17.67 10.50 -15.22
CA LEU A 319 -16.95 9.26 -14.96
C LEU A 319 -16.75 8.47 -16.27
N ARG A 320 -17.77 8.43 -17.11
CA ARG A 320 -17.66 7.75 -18.40
C ARG A 320 -16.61 8.38 -19.29
N ARG A 321 -16.56 9.70 -19.32
CA ARG A 321 -15.54 10.39 -20.12
C ARG A 321 -14.15 10.12 -19.60
N GLU A 322 -13.99 10.09 -18.26
CA GLU A 322 -12.69 9.78 -17.68
C GLU A 322 -12.28 8.35 -18.02
N ALA A 323 -13.21 7.41 -17.96
CA ALA A 323 -12.93 6.02 -18.32
C ALA A 323 -12.50 5.90 -19.77
N ALA A 324 -13.16 6.62 -20.66
CA ALA A 324 -12.87 6.55 -22.08
C ALA A 324 -11.51 7.16 -22.45
N ALA A 325 -10.94 7.97 -21.55
CA ALA A 325 -9.68 8.63 -21.84
C ALA A 325 -8.46 7.71 -21.80
N HIS A 326 -8.61 6.50 -21.26
CA HIS A 326 -7.49 5.57 -21.14
C HIS A 326 -7.93 4.21 -21.67
N ALA A 327 -7.04 3.53 -22.41
CA ALA A 327 -7.39 2.27 -23.04
C ALA A 327 -7.86 1.23 -22.05
N HIS A 328 -7.20 1.12 -20.89
CA HIS A 328 -7.55 0.08 -19.93
C HIS A 328 -8.87 0.38 -19.22
N THR A 329 -9.13 1.64 -18.88
CA THR A 329 -10.35 1.98 -18.16
C THR A 329 -11.55 2.09 -19.10
N ALA A 330 -11.33 2.16 -20.41
CA ALA A 330 -12.42 2.25 -21.36
C ALA A 330 -13.33 1.03 -21.32
N ARG A 331 -12.85 -0.09 -20.80
CA ARG A 331 -13.65 -1.31 -20.63
C ARG A 331 -14.72 -1.18 -19.55
N ILE A 332 -14.59 -0.18 -18.67
CA ILE A 332 -15.51 -0.03 -17.54
C ILE A 332 -16.75 0.69 -18.01
N GLU A 333 -17.90 0.02 -17.91
CA GLU A 333 -19.18 0.57 -18.34
C GLU A 333 -20.16 0.77 -17.20
N GLN A 334 -19.87 0.17 -16.04
CA GLN A 334 -20.79 0.20 -14.89
C GLN A 334 -20.20 1.07 -13.80
N PHE A 335 -20.93 2.11 -13.41
CA PHE A 335 -20.52 3.05 -12.36
C PHE A 335 -21.61 3.02 -11.30
N LEU A 336 -21.25 2.59 -10.07
CA LEU A 336 -22.22 2.24 -9.04
C LEU A 336 -21.99 3.10 -7.80
N PRO A 337 -22.87 4.08 -7.54
CA PRO A 337 -22.73 4.89 -6.33
C PRO A 337 -22.99 4.06 -5.08
N HIS A 338 -22.18 4.27 -4.06
CA HIS A 338 -22.30 3.55 -2.80
C HIS A 338 -22.33 4.56 -1.64
N PRO A 339 -23.19 4.36 -0.66
CA PRO A 339 -23.30 5.35 0.44
C PRO A 339 -22.08 5.39 1.35
N GLY A 340 -21.37 4.28 1.53
CA GLY A 340 -20.16 4.24 2.36
C GLY A 340 -19.53 2.89 2.30
N PHE A 341 -18.31 2.81 1.74
CA PHE A 341 -17.64 1.54 1.54
C PHE A 341 -17.39 0.83 2.87
N PRO A 342 -17.52 -0.50 2.89
CA PRO A 342 -17.03 -1.28 4.03
C PRO A 342 -15.51 -1.17 4.07
N VAL A 343 -14.96 -0.79 5.24
CA VAL A 343 -13.52 -0.65 5.41
C VAL A 343 -13.10 -1.32 6.71
N ASP A 344 -11.80 -1.61 6.82
CA ASP A 344 -11.27 -2.16 8.05
C ASP A 344 -11.26 -1.09 9.15
N ILE A 345 -11.52 -1.53 10.39
CA ILE A 345 -11.61 -0.62 11.52
C ILE A 345 -10.25 -0.02 11.85
N ARG A 346 -9.20 -0.84 11.72
CA ARG A 346 -7.88 -0.45 12.17
C ARG A 346 -7.27 0.68 11.34
N HIS A 347 -7.39 0.60 10.03
CA HIS A 347 -6.76 1.58 9.15
C HIS A 347 -7.75 2.55 8.54
N ASN A 348 -9.02 2.18 8.50
CA ASN A 348 -10.07 2.94 7.82
C ASN A 348 -9.69 3.22 6.37
N ALA A 349 -8.96 2.30 5.78
CA ALA A 349 -8.42 2.49 4.44
C ALA A 349 -8.60 1.26 3.56
N LYS A 350 -8.46 0.08 4.14
CA LYS A 350 -8.56 -1.15 3.35
C LYS A 350 -10.01 -1.45 3.08
N ILE A 351 -10.39 -1.44 1.82
CA ILE A 351 -11.77 -1.65 1.39
C ILE A 351 -12.13 -3.12 1.50
N GLY A 352 -13.30 -3.42 2.03
CA GLY A 352 -13.84 -4.78 2.07
C GLY A 352 -14.37 -5.17 0.71
N ARG A 353 -13.48 -5.55 -0.19
CA ARG A 353 -13.82 -5.73 -1.60
C ARG A 353 -14.74 -6.91 -1.84
N GLU A 354 -14.64 -7.96 -1.02
CA GLU A 354 -15.54 -9.11 -1.18
C GLU A 354 -16.99 -8.71 -0.94
N LYS A 355 -17.22 -7.92 0.12
CA LYS A 355 -18.55 -7.41 0.42
C LYS A 355 -19.05 -6.49 -0.68
N LEU A 356 -18.15 -5.66 -1.20
CA LEU A 356 -18.50 -4.72 -2.25
C LEU A 356 -18.84 -5.44 -3.54
N THR A 357 -18.13 -6.52 -3.86
CA THR A 357 -18.41 -7.32 -5.04
C THR A 357 -19.79 -7.97 -4.95
N VAL A 358 -20.16 -8.50 -3.77
CA VAL A 358 -21.49 -9.07 -3.58
C VAL A 358 -22.56 -8.01 -3.79
N TRP A 359 -22.35 -6.83 -3.21
CA TRP A 359 -23.30 -5.73 -3.37
C TRP A 359 -23.42 -5.31 -4.83
N ALA A 360 -22.29 -5.17 -5.53
CA ALA A 360 -22.28 -4.74 -6.93
C ALA A 360 -22.98 -5.79 -7.83
N THR A 361 -22.75 -7.07 -7.53
CA THR A 361 -23.39 -8.13 -8.30
C THR A 361 -24.91 -8.03 -8.17
N ALA A 362 -25.39 -7.80 -6.94
CA ALA A 362 -26.82 -7.65 -6.71
C ALA A 362 -27.39 -6.43 -7.43
N GLN A 363 -26.65 -5.31 -7.42
CA GLN A 363 -27.09 -4.11 -8.13
C GLN A 363 -27.24 -4.34 -9.61
N LEU A 364 -26.26 -5.01 -10.23
CA LEU A 364 -26.29 -5.24 -11.65
C LEU A 364 -27.38 -6.25 -12.05
N GLU A 365 -27.64 -7.24 -11.18
CA GLU A 365 -28.72 -8.20 -11.44
C GLU A 365 -30.09 -7.55 -11.37
N GLN A 366 -30.27 -6.58 -10.46
CA GLN A 366 -31.54 -5.87 -10.35
C GLN A 366 -31.85 -5.02 -11.58
N HIS A 367 -30.81 -4.57 -12.29
CA HIS A 367 -30.98 -3.66 -13.42
C HIS A 367 -30.71 -4.34 -14.76
N ALA A 368 -30.60 -5.68 -14.75
CA ALA A 368 -30.34 -6.42 -15.97
C ALA A 368 -31.62 -6.59 -16.83
#